data_438a2d4985d7c004552bce18d450db70
#
_entry.id   438a2d4985d7c004552bce18d450db70
#
_cell.length_a   1.000
_cell.length_b   1.000
_cell.length_c   1.000
_cell.angle_alpha   90.00
_cell.angle_beta   90.00
_cell.angle_gamma   90.00
#
_symmetry.space_group_name_H-M   'P 1'
#
loop_
_entity.id
_entity.type
_entity.pdbx_description
1 polymer ?
#
loop_
_entity_poly.entity_id
_entity_poly.type
_entity_poly.pdbx_seq_one_letter_code
_entity_poly.pdbx_strand_id
1 'polypeptide(L)'
;MRRQILQQCAVALVATEKAVQVYYDTQLRPAEFSYGPWVARCTEQMHDAFAMLDAHSVSPLLSGAPITQADVTKAVALRFARYVHPTQFPDDRYPQLEKLSAYCEALPAFLETPLE
;
A
#
# COMPACT_ATOMS: atom_id res chain seq x y z
N MET A 1 -8.76 19.79 4.88
CA MET A 1 -8.93 18.39 5.34
C MET A 1 -9.40 17.45 4.24
N ARG A 2 -10.54 17.75 3.60
CA ARG A 2 -11.03 16.91 2.48
C ARG A 2 -10.00 16.76 1.36
N ARG A 3 -9.30 17.84 1.05
CA ARG A 3 -8.26 17.85 0.02
C ARG A 3 -7.13 16.89 0.35
N GLN A 4 -6.69 16.86 1.61
CA GLN A 4 -5.63 15.98 2.05
C GLN A 4 -6.06 14.51 1.99
N ILE A 5 -7.31 14.23 2.34
CA ILE A 5 -7.85 12.87 2.26
C ILE A 5 -7.84 12.40 0.81
N LEU A 6 -8.29 13.24 -0.12
CA LEU A 6 -8.29 12.90 -1.55
C LEU A 6 -6.89 12.69 -2.09
N GLN A 7 -5.93 13.52 -1.66
CA GLN A 7 -4.53 13.37 -2.08
C GLN A 7 -3.95 12.05 -1.60
N GLN A 8 -4.22 11.68 -0.35
CA GLN A 8 -3.73 10.42 0.21
C GLN A 8 -4.38 9.21 -0.47
N CYS A 9 -5.67 9.30 -0.80
CA CYS A 9 -6.33 8.26 -1.59
C CYS A 9 -5.68 8.10 -2.96
N ALA A 10 -5.36 9.22 -3.62
CA ALA A 10 -4.71 9.19 -4.92
C ALA A 10 -3.33 8.53 -4.85
N VAL A 11 -2.55 8.85 -3.81
CA VAL A 11 -1.23 8.22 -3.62
C VAL A 11 -1.38 6.72 -3.37
N ALA A 12 -2.39 6.32 -2.58
CA ALA A 12 -2.65 4.90 -2.32
C ALA A 12 -3.03 4.15 -3.59
N LEU A 13 -3.80 4.79 -4.48
CA LEU A 13 -4.15 4.20 -5.76
C LEU A 13 -2.93 4.05 -6.66
N VAL A 14 -2.04 5.05 -6.67
CA VAL A 14 -0.78 4.96 -7.42
C VAL A 14 0.08 3.82 -6.88
N ALA A 15 0.18 3.70 -5.55
CA ALA A 15 0.94 2.63 -4.93
C ALA A 15 0.41 1.25 -5.34
N THR A 16 -0.92 1.08 -5.33
CA THR A 16 -1.57 -0.16 -5.75
C THR A 16 -1.30 -0.44 -7.23
N GLU A 17 -1.43 0.58 -8.07
CA GLU A 17 -1.21 0.47 -9.51
C GLU A 17 0.22 0.04 -9.81
N LYS A 18 1.20 0.62 -9.11
CA LYS A 18 2.60 0.22 -9.28
C LYS A 18 2.84 -1.19 -8.79
N ALA A 19 2.20 -1.60 -7.70
CA ALA A 19 2.30 -2.99 -7.22
C ALA A 19 1.77 -3.98 -8.26
N VAL A 20 0.66 -3.65 -8.92
CA VAL A 20 0.11 -4.47 -10.01
C VAL A 20 1.10 -4.54 -11.17
N GLN A 21 1.68 -3.40 -11.55
CA GLN A 21 2.62 -3.35 -12.67
C GLN A 21 3.88 -4.17 -12.41
N VAL A 22 4.44 -4.06 -11.21
CA VAL A 22 5.61 -4.86 -10.82
C VAL A 22 5.27 -6.35 -10.83
N TYR A 23 4.08 -6.71 -10.32
CA TYR A 23 3.63 -8.09 -10.33
C TYR A 23 3.53 -8.61 -11.76
N TYR A 24 2.92 -7.84 -12.66
CA TYR A 24 2.78 -8.22 -14.06
C TYR A 24 4.15 -8.44 -14.71
N ASP A 25 5.08 -7.51 -14.50
CA ASP A 25 6.39 -7.55 -15.15
C ASP A 25 7.28 -8.66 -14.59
N THR A 26 7.10 -9.05 -13.33
CA THR A 26 7.97 -10.06 -12.68
C THR A 26 7.37 -11.45 -12.66
N GLN A 27 6.05 -11.57 -12.63
CA GLN A 27 5.39 -12.87 -12.45
C GLN A 27 4.61 -13.34 -13.67
N LEU A 28 4.05 -12.43 -14.45
CA LEU A 28 3.18 -12.80 -15.58
C LEU A 28 3.86 -12.66 -16.93
N ARG A 29 4.74 -11.67 -17.08
CA ARG A 29 5.46 -11.49 -18.34
C ARG A 29 6.61 -12.48 -18.42
N PRO A 30 6.83 -13.15 -19.58
CA PRO A 30 8.01 -14.02 -19.75
C PRO A 30 9.30 -13.24 -19.46
N ALA A 31 10.24 -13.90 -18.78
CA ALA A 31 11.49 -13.25 -18.36
C ALA A 31 12.26 -12.62 -19.53
N GLU A 32 12.20 -13.22 -20.70
CA GLU A 32 12.88 -12.74 -21.92
C GLU A 32 12.34 -11.41 -22.42
N PHE A 33 11.12 -11.03 -22.01
CA PHE A 33 10.50 -9.74 -22.36
C PHE A 33 10.50 -8.76 -21.21
N SER A 34 11.11 -9.14 -20.08
CA SER A 34 11.21 -8.25 -18.92
C SER A 34 12.45 -7.39 -19.05
N TYR A 35 12.28 -6.07 -18.85
CA TYR A 35 13.39 -5.14 -18.89
C TYR A 35 13.76 -4.73 -17.46
N GLY A 36 14.91 -5.21 -16.99
CA GLY A 36 15.35 -5.00 -15.61
C GLY A 36 15.32 -3.56 -15.12
N PRO A 37 15.89 -2.58 -15.87
CA PRO A 37 15.84 -1.18 -15.44
C PRO A 37 14.42 -0.64 -15.30
N TRP A 38 13.48 -1.07 -16.14
CA TRP A 38 12.09 -0.68 -16.04
C TRP A 38 11.44 -1.26 -14.78
N VAL A 39 11.68 -2.54 -14.51
CA VAL A 39 11.16 -3.20 -13.31
C VAL A 39 11.71 -2.52 -12.05
N ALA A 40 13.00 -2.22 -12.03
CA ALA A 40 13.64 -1.54 -10.90
C ALA A 40 13.00 -0.16 -10.67
N ARG A 41 12.74 0.59 -11.74
CA ARG A 41 12.11 1.90 -11.64
C ARG A 41 10.69 1.81 -11.10
N CYS A 42 9.90 0.86 -11.60
CA CYS A 42 8.54 0.67 -11.10
C CYS A 42 8.53 0.25 -9.64
N THR A 43 9.46 -0.62 -9.23
CA THR A 43 9.59 -1.04 -7.84
C THR A 43 9.95 0.15 -6.95
N GLU A 44 10.89 1.00 -7.39
CA GLU A 44 11.26 2.20 -6.68
C GLU A 44 10.06 3.15 -6.52
N GLN A 45 9.31 3.37 -7.59
CA GLN A 45 8.12 4.22 -7.55
C GLN A 45 7.05 3.65 -6.61
N MET A 46 6.89 2.33 -6.59
CA MET A 46 5.99 1.67 -5.66
C MET A 46 6.38 1.98 -4.21
N HIS A 47 7.65 1.80 -3.88
CA HIS A 47 8.13 2.04 -2.51
C HIS A 47 8.12 3.52 -2.15
N ASP A 48 8.37 4.42 -3.10
CA ASP A 48 8.25 5.85 -2.85
C ASP A 48 6.83 6.22 -2.47
N ALA A 49 5.83 5.65 -3.14
CA ALA A 49 4.44 5.90 -2.82
C ALA A 49 4.09 5.37 -1.42
N PHE A 50 4.54 4.17 -1.08
CA PHE A 50 4.28 3.61 0.26
C PHE A 50 5.02 4.39 1.36
N ALA A 51 6.21 4.89 1.09
CA ALA A 51 6.93 5.72 2.05
C ALA A 51 6.16 7.03 2.33
N MET A 52 5.56 7.61 1.29
CA MET A 52 4.74 8.80 1.45
C MET A 52 3.49 8.50 2.29
N LEU A 53 2.84 7.35 2.06
CA LEU A 53 1.70 6.92 2.85
C LEU A 53 2.10 6.70 4.31
N ASP A 54 3.25 6.07 4.54
CA ASP A 54 3.75 5.83 5.89
C ASP A 54 3.93 7.14 6.66
N ALA A 55 4.50 8.15 6.00
CA ALA A 55 4.73 9.46 6.63
C ALA A 55 3.43 10.14 7.08
N HIS A 56 2.30 9.81 6.46
CA HIS A 56 1.00 10.41 6.76
C HIS A 56 0.06 9.48 7.52
N SER A 57 0.57 8.42 8.16
CA SER A 57 -0.25 7.41 8.81
C SER A 57 -0.25 7.46 10.34
N VAL A 58 0.46 8.41 10.93
CA VAL A 58 0.60 8.52 12.39
C VAL A 58 -0.64 9.11 13.06
N SER A 59 -1.16 10.20 12.50
CA SER A 59 -2.18 11.03 13.14
C SER A 59 -3.45 10.31 13.58
N PRO A 60 -4.07 9.46 12.74
CA PRO A 60 -5.32 8.81 13.15
C PRO A 60 -5.19 7.96 14.41
N LEU A 61 -4.07 7.25 14.56
CA LEU A 61 -3.84 6.38 15.70
C LEU A 61 -3.55 7.16 16.98
N LEU A 62 -2.82 8.27 16.87
CA LEU A 62 -2.43 9.07 18.02
C LEU A 62 -3.55 9.97 18.49
N SER A 63 -4.34 10.52 17.58
CA SER A 63 -5.38 11.50 17.92
C SER A 63 -6.71 10.85 18.33
N GLY A 64 -6.87 9.55 18.07
CA GLY A 64 -8.16 8.90 18.30
C GLY A 64 -9.25 9.36 17.34
N ALA A 65 -8.88 10.00 16.24
CA ALA A 65 -9.83 10.50 15.25
C ALA A 65 -10.52 9.31 14.52
N PRO A 66 -11.74 9.55 13.99
CA PRO A 66 -12.42 8.51 13.23
C PRO A 66 -11.62 8.11 11.99
N ILE A 67 -11.74 6.84 11.60
CA ILE A 67 -11.11 6.31 10.41
C ILE A 67 -11.71 7.00 9.18
N THR A 68 -10.85 7.47 8.28
CA THR A 68 -11.28 8.13 7.04
C THR A 68 -11.17 7.17 5.85
N GLN A 69 -11.72 7.59 4.71
CA GLN A 69 -11.58 6.85 3.46
C GLN A 69 -10.10 6.68 3.09
N ALA A 70 -9.28 7.69 3.37
CA ALA A 70 -7.84 7.61 3.11
C ALA A 70 -7.20 6.48 3.92
N ASP A 71 -7.58 6.35 5.18
CA ASP A 71 -7.02 5.31 6.05
C ASP A 71 -7.38 3.91 5.55
N VAL A 72 -8.64 3.71 5.15
CA VAL A 72 -9.09 2.44 4.59
C VAL A 72 -8.34 2.13 3.29
N THR A 73 -8.24 3.11 2.41
CA THR A 73 -7.57 2.93 1.12
C THR A 73 -6.09 2.57 1.30
N LYS A 74 -5.40 3.23 2.25
CA LYS A 74 -4.01 2.92 2.57
C LYS A 74 -3.85 1.49 3.08
N ALA A 75 -4.73 1.07 3.98
CA ALA A 75 -4.69 -0.28 4.55
C ALA A 75 -4.91 -1.34 3.48
N VAL A 76 -5.87 -1.12 2.59
CA VAL A 76 -6.14 -2.03 1.48
C VAL A 76 -4.96 -2.09 0.52
N ALA A 77 -4.35 -0.94 0.21
CA ALA A 77 -3.19 -0.88 -0.69
C ALA A 77 -2.02 -1.69 -0.13
N LEU A 78 -1.70 -1.52 1.15
CA LEU A 78 -0.61 -2.26 1.77
C LEU A 78 -0.91 -3.76 1.81
N ARG A 79 -2.13 -4.11 2.19
CA ARG A 79 -2.55 -5.52 2.25
C ARG A 79 -2.40 -6.19 0.89
N PHE A 80 -2.85 -5.53 -0.16
CA PHE A 80 -2.74 -6.05 -1.52
C PHE A 80 -1.28 -6.18 -1.95
N ALA A 81 -0.49 -5.13 -1.77
CA ALA A 81 0.92 -5.12 -2.17
C ALA A 81 1.71 -6.21 -1.45
N ARG A 82 1.46 -6.39 -0.16
CA ARG A 82 2.09 -7.44 0.63
C ARG A 82 1.68 -8.83 0.16
N TYR A 83 0.44 -8.99 -0.25
CA TYR A 83 -0.07 -10.26 -0.76
C TYR A 83 0.66 -10.66 -2.05
N VAL A 84 0.83 -9.73 -2.99
CA VAL A 84 1.46 -10.03 -4.28
C VAL A 84 2.99 -9.94 -4.27
N HIS A 85 3.57 -9.23 -3.29
CA HIS A 85 5.02 -9.06 -3.15
C HIS A 85 5.46 -9.30 -1.71
N PRO A 86 5.32 -10.52 -1.18
CA PRO A 86 5.57 -10.75 0.25
C PRO A 86 7.00 -10.45 0.71
N THR A 87 7.99 -10.53 -0.18
CA THR A 87 9.38 -10.24 0.17
C THR A 87 9.74 -8.77 0.13
N GLN A 88 8.87 -7.92 -0.43
CA GLN A 88 9.14 -6.49 -0.58
C GLN A 88 8.68 -5.67 0.63
N PHE A 89 7.90 -6.26 1.53
CA PHE A 89 7.25 -5.53 2.62
C PHE A 89 7.52 -6.19 3.97
N PRO A 90 8.79 -6.16 4.45
CA PRO A 90 9.07 -6.64 5.81
C PRO A 90 8.37 -5.74 6.84
N ASP A 91 8.08 -6.31 8.02
CA ASP A 91 7.25 -5.67 9.03
C ASP A 91 7.76 -4.30 9.50
N ASP A 92 9.06 -4.05 9.40
CA ASP A 92 9.66 -2.81 9.89
C ASP A 92 9.90 -1.75 8.81
N ARG A 93 9.54 -2.03 7.56
CA ARG A 93 9.83 -1.10 6.47
C ARG A 93 8.96 0.16 6.50
N TYR A 94 7.67 -0.02 6.82
CA TYR A 94 6.72 1.09 6.89
C TYR A 94 5.97 1.01 8.21
N PRO A 95 6.64 1.35 9.34
CA PRO A 95 6.09 1.08 10.66
C PRO A 95 4.77 1.78 10.98
N GLN A 96 4.59 3.01 10.52
CA GLN A 96 3.35 3.74 10.80
C GLN A 96 2.19 3.19 9.96
N LEU A 97 2.47 2.90 8.70
CA LEU A 97 1.47 2.31 7.81
C LEU A 97 1.10 0.90 8.28
N GLU A 98 2.07 0.15 8.81
CA GLU A 98 1.84 -1.17 9.40
C GLU A 98 0.86 -1.10 10.56
N LYS A 99 1.04 -0.14 11.45
CA LYS A 99 0.15 0.04 12.61
C LYS A 99 -1.26 0.38 12.16
N LEU A 100 -1.39 1.26 11.17
CA LEU A 100 -2.68 1.63 10.62
C LEU A 100 -3.35 0.43 9.96
N SER A 101 -2.60 -0.34 9.19
CA SER A 101 -3.10 -1.53 8.52
C SER A 101 -3.59 -2.55 9.53
N ALA A 102 -2.82 -2.81 10.59
CA ALA A 102 -3.21 -3.76 11.63
C ALA A 102 -4.50 -3.32 12.31
N TYR A 103 -4.65 -2.04 12.58
CA TYR A 103 -5.87 -1.50 13.19
C TYR A 103 -7.07 -1.71 12.28
N CYS A 104 -6.94 -1.38 10.98
CA CYS A 104 -8.03 -1.53 10.03
C CYS A 104 -8.39 -2.99 9.80
N GLU A 105 -7.40 -3.87 9.73
CA GLU A 105 -7.65 -5.30 9.49
C GLU A 105 -8.39 -5.96 10.65
N ALA A 106 -8.33 -5.40 11.84
CA ALA A 106 -9.06 -5.89 13.01
C ALA A 106 -10.53 -5.45 13.00
N LEU A 107 -10.90 -4.51 12.12
CA LEU A 107 -12.29 -4.04 12.04
C LEU A 107 -13.18 -5.12 11.42
N PRO A 108 -14.46 -5.25 11.88
CA PRO A 108 -15.37 -6.28 11.36
C PRO A 108 -15.52 -6.28 9.85
N ALA A 109 -15.57 -5.10 9.22
CA ALA A 109 -15.71 -4.99 7.78
C ALA A 109 -14.54 -5.63 7.04
N PHE A 110 -13.32 -5.52 7.56
CA PHE A 110 -12.14 -6.14 6.95
C PHE A 110 -12.12 -7.64 7.16
N LEU A 111 -12.56 -8.11 8.34
CA LEU A 111 -12.61 -9.54 8.64
C LEU A 111 -13.61 -10.27 7.76
N GLU A 112 -14.67 -9.59 7.34
CA GLU A 112 -15.72 -10.16 6.50
C GLU A 112 -15.32 -10.21 5.02
N THR A 113 -14.23 -9.54 4.62
CA THR A 113 -13.81 -9.47 3.22
C THR A 113 -12.32 -9.82 3.09
N PRO A 114 -11.93 -11.09 3.32
CA PRO A 114 -10.55 -11.50 3.16
C PRO A 114 -10.12 -11.46 1.68
N LEU A 115 -8.81 -11.32 1.45
CA LEU A 115 -8.26 -11.29 0.11
C LEU A 115 -8.44 -12.60 -0.66
N GLU A 116 -8.55 -13.69 0.07
CA GLU A 116 -8.69 -15.02 -0.50
C GLU A 116 -10.13 -15.43 -0.66
#